data_a955a7accc2d6be0457d6a7dec6250ca
#
_entry.id   a955a7accc2d6be0457d6a7dec6250ca
#
_cell.length_a   1.000
_cell.length_b   1.000
_cell.length_c   1.000
_cell.angle_alpha   90.00
_cell.angle_beta   90.00
_cell.angle_gamma   90.00
#
_symmetry.space_group_name_H-M   'P 1'
#
loop_
_entity.id
_entity.type
_entity.pdbx_description
1 polymer ?
#
loop_
_entity_poly.entity_id
_entity_poly.type
_entity_poly.pdbx_seq_one_letter_code
_entity_poly.pdbx_strand_id
1 'polypeptide(L)'
;MRPTLILLGIVLLFVVAGGVTAWSIYARQFPKPSREVVQLDAQKRERLSQLRKEEKFGPDDYPPIGYTGIATPEDGVVARSAVNDVLESILSREDGPVSAHTVVELIRRNMKRVNELDTEDRDRASDYMIEIWYILGFTGATGQFAYGSAFPKPQGYEEPLPRGWKSPTEPRPIGKP
;
A
#
# COMPACT_ATOMS: atom_id res chain seq x y z
N MET A 1 -24.20 47.30 -19.93
CA MET A 1 -23.33 46.55 -18.99
C MET A 1 -21.89 47.00 -19.20
N ARG A 2 -21.16 47.31 -18.16
CA ARG A 2 -19.78 47.78 -18.31
C ARG A 2 -18.88 46.62 -18.76
N PRO A 3 -18.08 46.74 -19.82
CA PRO A 3 -17.25 45.67 -20.37
C PRO A 3 -16.29 45.09 -19.35
N THR A 4 -15.91 45.87 -18.34
CA THR A 4 -15.09 45.46 -17.20
C THR A 4 -15.74 44.38 -16.34
N LEU A 5 -17.05 44.38 -16.15
CA LEU A 5 -17.79 43.39 -15.39
C LEU A 5 -17.85 42.04 -16.12
N ILE A 6 -17.95 42.07 -17.44
CA ILE A 6 -17.96 40.87 -18.29
C ILE A 6 -16.57 40.23 -18.26
N LEU A 7 -15.51 41.02 -18.39
CA LEU A 7 -14.12 40.51 -18.31
C LEU A 7 -13.82 39.91 -16.96
N LEU A 8 -14.23 40.54 -15.86
CA LEU A 8 -14.04 40.01 -14.51
C LEU A 8 -14.78 38.67 -14.32
N GLY A 9 -16.00 38.55 -14.85
CA GLY A 9 -16.75 37.30 -14.81
C GLY A 9 -16.08 36.17 -15.57
N ILE A 10 -15.51 36.45 -16.74
CA ILE A 10 -14.76 35.47 -17.53
C ILE A 10 -13.51 35.02 -16.81
N VAL A 11 -12.72 35.94 -16.25
CA VAL A 11 -11.51 35.60 -15.49
C VAL A 11 -11.85 34.73 -14.28
N LEU A 12 -12.90 35.09 -13.54
CA LEU A 12 -13.34 34.30 -12.38
C LEU A 12 -13.76 32.89 -12.78
N LEU A 13 -14.44 32.74 -13.91
CA LEU A 13 -14.85 31.43 -14.42
C LEU A 13 -13.66 30.55 -14.78
N PHE A 14 -12.62 31.09 -15.38
CA PHE A 14 -11.39 30.35 -15.67
C PHE A 14 -10.64 29.95 -14.42
N VAL A 15 -10.57 30.81 -13.40
CA VAL A 15 -9.92 30.50 -12.11
C VAL A 15 -10.66 29.37 -11.39
N VAL A 16 -12.00 29.44 -11.37
CA VAL A 16 -12.82 28.39 -10.74
C VAL A 16 -12.70 27.07 -11.51
N ALA A 17 -12.81 27.09 -12.83
CA ALA A 17 -12.68 25.90 -13.67
C ALA A 17 -11.28 25.27 -13.53
N GLY A 18 -10.22 26.08 -13.56
CA GLY A 18 -8.85 25.63 -13.34
C GLY A 18 -8.65 25.02 -11.96
N GLY A 19 -9.18 25.66 -10.92
CA GLY A 19 -9.13 25.15 -9.54
C GLY A 19 -9.85 23.82 -9.37
N VAL A 20 -11.05 23.66 -9.94
CA VAL A 20 -11.81 22.40 -9.90
C VAL A 20 -11.07 21.29 -10.64
N THR A 21 -10.48 21.60 -11.80
CA THR A 21 -9.73 20.62 -12.59
C THR A 21 -8.48 20.17 -11.84
N ALA A 22 -7.70 21.10 -11.31
CA ALA A 22 -6.51 20.79 -10.51
C ALA A 22 -6.86 19.96 -9.27
N TRP A 23 -7.93 20.31 -8.57
CA TRP A 23 -8.42 19.55 -7.43
C TRP A 23 -8.86 18.14 -7.81
N SER A 24 -9.54 17.97 -8.94
CA SER A 24 -9.99 16.66 -9.43
C SER A 24 -8.82 15.75 -9.78
N ILE A 25 -7.77 16.31 -10.42
CA ILE A 25 -6.53 15.58 -10.71
C ILE A 25 -5.84 15.19 -9.42
N TYR A 26 -5.68 16.13 -8.48
CA TYR A 26 -5.08 15.89 -7.18
C TYR A 26 -5.82 14.80 -6.40
N ALA A 27 -7.15 14.88 -6.32
CA ALA A 27 -7.97 13.91 -5.60
C ALA A 27 -7.91 12.50 -6.21
N ARG A 28 -7.67 12.38 -7.53
CA ARG A 28 -7.46 11.08 -8.20
C ARG A 28 -6.07 10.51 -7.94
N GLN A 29 -5.04 11.36 -7.93
CA GLN A 29 -3.67 10.94 -7.64
C GLN A 29 -3.44 10.60 -6.17
N PHE A 30 -4.20 11.27 -5.27
CA PHE A 30 -4.05 11.11 -3.82
C PHE A 30 -5.38 10.72 -3.17
N PRO A 31 -5.88 9.51 -3.42
CA PRO A 31 -7.12 9.06 -2.83
C PRO A 31 -7.01 9.02 -1.32
N LYS A 32 -8.09 9.36 -0.64
CA LYS A 32 -8.15 9.22 0.82
C LYS A 32 -8.08 7.73 1.18
N PRO A 33 -7.43 7.38 2.30
CA PRO A 33 -7.46 6.01 2.81
C PRO A 33 -8.88 5.52 3.00
N SER A 34 -9.09 4.24 2.76
CA SER A 34 -10.35 3.58 3.06
C SER A 34 -10.75 3.77 4.53
N ARG A 35 -12.05 3.81 4.77
CA ARG A 35 -12.63 3.79 6.13
C ARG A 35 -13.15 2.41 6.52
N GLU A 36 -12.79 1.41 5.74
CA GLU A 36 -13.19 0.03 6.01
C GLU A 36 -12.75 -0.43 7.39
N VAL A 37 -13.54 -1.34 7.93
CA VAL A 37 -13.21 -2.11 9.13
C VAL A 37 -13.34 -3.57 8.77
N VAL A 38 -12.29 -4.34 8.97
CA VAL A 38 -12.25 -5.77 8.70
C VAL A 38 -12.12 -6.54 10.00
N GLN A 39 -12.51 -7.80 10.00
CA GLN A 39 -12.31 -8.68 11.15
C GLN A 39 -10.93 -9.35 11.03
N LEU A 40 -10.11 -9.22 12.07
CA LEU A 40 -8.91 -10.03 12.23
C LEU A 40 -9.34 -11.38 12.82
N ASP A 41 -9.34 -12.38 11.98
CA ASP A 41 -9.71 -13.77 12.31
C ASP A 41 -8.48 -14.69 12.31
N ALA A 42 -8.68 -15.94 12.70
CA ALA A 42 -7.62 -16.94 12.78
C ALA A 42 -6.92 -17.19 11.42
N GLN A 43 -7.65 -17.13 10.30
CA GLN A 43 -7.08 -17.35 8.98
C GLN A 43 -6.14 -16.21 8.58
N LYS A 44 -6.56 -14.97 8.75
CA LYS A 44 -5.74 -13.78 8.47
C LYS A 44 -4.52 -13.74 9.38
N ARG A 45 -4.70 -14.06 10.66
CA ARG A 45 -3.63 -14.15 11.64
C ARG A 45 -2.59 -15.20 11.25
N GLU A 46 -3.02 -16.37 10.80
CA GLU A 46 -2.11 -17.41 10.30
C GLU A 46 -1.29 -16.91 9.11
N ARG A 47 -1.95 -16.24 8.14
CA ARG A 47 -1.28 -15.68 6.96
C ARG A 47 -0.27 -14.59 7.32
N LEU A 48 -0.64 -13.66 8.20
CA LEU A 48 0.29 -12.62 8.69
C LEU A 48 1.46 -13.24 9.45
N SER A 49 1.23 -14.31 10.22
CA SER A 49 2.27 -15.03 10.94
C SER A 49 3.23 -15.78 9.99
N GLN A 50 2.71 -16.32 8.90
CA GLN A 50 3.52 -16.92 7.84
C GLN A 50 4.39 -15.85 7.18
N LEU A 51 3.80 -14.72 6.75
CA LEU A 51 4.53 -13.60 6.16
C LEU A 51 5.62 -13.08 7.12
N ARG A 52 5.35 -13.03 8.43
CA ARG A 52 6.35 -12.62 9.43
C ARG A 52 7.56 -13.54 9.46
N LYS A 53 7.36 -14.85 9.28
CA LYS A 53 8.42 -15.88 9.33
C LYS A 53 9.19 -16.01 8.03
N GLU A 54 8.65 -15.55 6.92
CA GLU A 54 9.31 -15.61 5.62
C GLU A 54 10.59 -14.77 5.63
N GLU A 55 11.61 -15.27 4.92
CA GLU A 55 12.77 -14.46 4.59
C GLU A 55 12.34 -13.31 3.68
N LYS A 56 12.76 -12.11 4.02
CA LYS A 56 12.39 -10.89 3.31
C LYS A 56 13.62 -10.23 2.71
N PHE A 57 13.40 -9.54 1.58
CA PHE A 57 14.45 -8.79 0.89
C PHE A 57 15.58 -9.68 0.33
N GLY A 58 15.30 -10.97 0.10
CA GLY A 58 16.13 -11.80 -0.73
C GLY A 58 15.95 -11.48 -2.21
N PRO A 59 16.95 -11.82 -3.07
CA PRO A 59 16.82 -11.65 -4.51
C PRO A 59 15.68 -12.53 -5.05
N ASP A 60 15.00 -12.03 -6.07
CA ASP A 60 14.00 -12.78 -6.83
C ASP A 60 14.11 -12.48 -8.33
N ASP A 61 13.73 -13.43 -9.16
CA ASP A 61 13.80 -13.35 -10.61
C ASP A 61 12.47 -12.90 -11.23
N TYR A 62 11.57 -12.28 -10.45
CA TYR A 62 10.23 -11.95 -10.93
C TYR A 62 10.24 -10.85 -12.00
N PRO A 63 9.68 -11.10 -13.20
CA PRO A 63 9.59 -10.11 -14.26
C PRO A 63 8.68 -8.93 -13.89
N PRO A 64 8.91 -7.71 -14.44
CA PRO A 64 9.82 -7.43 -15.55
C PRO A 64 11.25 -7.12 -15.13
N ILE A 65 11.50 -6.80 -13.88
CA ILE A 65 12.82 -6.48 -13.34
C ILE A 65 12.92 -7.19 -12.00
N GLY A 66 13.71 -8.26 -11.93
CA GLY A 66 13.93 -8.99 -10.70
C GLY A 66 14.52 -8.07 -9.60
N TYR A 67 14.13 -8.31 -8.36
CA TYR A 67 14.74 -7.64 -7.21
C TYR A 67 16.09 -8.28 -6.93
N THR A 68 17.14 -7.48 -6.91
CA THR A 68 18.54 -7.98 -6.76
C THR A 68 18.89 -8.36 -5.32
N GLY A 69 18.02 -8.08 -4.38
CA GLY A 69 18.25 -8.21 -2.94
C GLY A 69 18.64 -6.88 -2.32
N ILE A 70 18.63 -6.83 -1.00
CA ILE A 70 18.94 -5.63 -0.22
C ILE A 70 20.37 -5.15 -0.48
N ALA A 71 20.54 -3.84 -0.61
CA ALA A 71 21.82 -3.23 -1.00
C ALA A 71 22.92 -3.48 0.04
N THR A 72 22.62 -3.35 1.32
CA THR A 72 23.56 -3.62 2.42
C THR A 72 22.93 -4.42 3.55
N PRO A 73 23.72 -5.14 4.36
CA PRO A 73 23.21 -5.83 5.55
C PRO A 73 22.51 -4.90 6.54
N GLU A 74 23.03 -3.69 6.71
CA GLU A 74 22.49 -2.66 7.60
C GLU A 74 21.12 -2.19 7.13
N ASP A 75 20.96 -1.90 5.84
CA ASP A 75 19.68 -1.57 5.23
C ASP A 75 18.68 -2.72 5.39
N GLY A 76 19.18 -3.95 5.27
CA GLY A 76 18.38 -5.15 5.51
C GLY A 76 17.81 -5.24 6.92
N VAL A 77 18.54 -4.81 7.93
CA VAL A 77 18.02 -4.74 9.31
C VAL A 77 16.91 -3.71 9.40
N VAL A 78 17.10 -2.53 8.83
CA VAL A 78 16.10 -1.46 8.83
C VAL A 78 14.84 -1.88 8.08
N ALA A 79 14.98 -2.38 6.86
CA ALA A 79 13.87 -2.79 6.00
C ALA A 79 13.04 -3.92 6.62
N ARG A 80 13.70 -5.01 7.05
CA ARG A 80 13.02 -6.14 7.69
C ARG A 80 12.33 -5.75 8.98
N SER A 81 12.98 -4.93 9.82
CA SER A 81 12.34 -4.49 11.06
C SER A 81 11.12 -3.61 10.78
N ALA A 82 11.16 -2.72 9.79
CA ALA A 82 10.02 -1.89 9.44
C ALA A 82 8.79 -2.72 9.05
N VAL A 83 8.97 -3.77 8.24
CA VAL A 83 7.88 -4.68 7.87
C VAL A 83 7.41 -5.52 9.06
N ASN A 84 8.34 -6.10 9.79
CA ASN A 84 8.01 -7.00 10.91
C ASN A 84 7.32 -6.26 12.06
N ASP A 85 7.66 -5.00 12.33
CA ASP A 85 7.01 -4.19 13.37
C ASP A 85 5.53 -3.90 13.03
N VAL A 86 5.20 -3.74 11.75
CA VAL A 86 3.80 -3.64 11.31
C VAL A 86 3.08 -4.96 11.56
N LEU A 87 3.66 -6.08 11.12
CA LEU A 87 3.09 -7.41 11.33
C LEU A 87 2.88 -7.70 12.81
N GLU A 88 3.88 -7.43 13.65
CA GLU A 88 3.82 -7.66 15.09
C GLU A 88 2.78 -6.78 15.77
N SER A 89 2.69 -5.51 15.38
CA SER A 89 1.68 -4.58 15.89
C SER A 89 0.24 -5.02 15.57
N ILE A 90 0.04 -5.74 14.47
CA ILE A 90 -1.26 -6.29 14.11
C ILE A 90 -1.49 -7.61 14.84
N LEU A 91 -0.50 -8.50 14.86
CA LEU A 91 -0.59 -9.83 15.47
C LEU A 91 -0.73 -9.78 17.00
N SER A 92 -0.22 -8.74 17.67
CA SER A 92 -0.37 -8.53 19.11
C SER A 92 -1.78 -8.10 19.53
N ARG A 93 -2.65 -7.73 18.58
CA ARG A 93 -4.05 -7.40 18.88
C ARG A 93 -4.84 -8.68 19.16
N GLU A 94 -5.91 -8.55 19.91
CA GLU A 94 -6.92 -9.61 20.03
C GLU A 94 -7.69 -9.76 18.70
N ASP A 95 -8.36 -10.89 18.52
CA ASP A 95 -9.27 -11.10 17.40
C ASP A 95 -10.42 -10.07 17.45
N GLY A 96 -10.78 -9.52 16.32
CA GLY A 96 -11.79 -8.47 16.28
C GLY A 96 -11.61 -7.43 15.19
N PRO A 97 -12.29 -6.30 15.32
CA PRO A 97 -12.30 -5.27 14.28
C PRO A 97 -10.96 -4.52 14.19
N VAL A 98 -10.45 -4.41 12.96
CA VAL A 98 -9.26 -3.62 12.62
C VAL A 98 -9.66 -2.59 11.57
N SER A 99 -9.43 -1.32 11.84
CA SER A 99 -9.77 -0.25 10.90
C SER A 99 -8.63 -0.01 9.91
N ALA A 100 -8.98 0.30 8.67
CA ALA A 100 -8.06 0.73 7.63
C ALA A 100 -7.18 1.91 8.09
N HIS A 101 -7.77 2.87 8.81
CA HIS A 101 -7.04 4.01 9.36
C HIS A 101 -5.89 3.58 10.27
N THR A 102 -6.14 2.66 11.19
CA THR A 102 -5.10 2.14 12.10
C THR A 102 -3.95 1.49 11.34
N VAL A 103 -4.28 0.67 10.33
CA VAL A 103 -3.26 -0.02 9.53
C VAL A 103 -2.45 0.96 8.69
N VAL A 104 -3.10 1.95 8.06
CA VAL A 104 -2.43 3.00 7.30
C VAL A 104 -1.46 3.79 8.18
N GLU A 105 -1.84 4.14 9.41
CA GLU A 105 -0.95 4.87 10.32
C GLU A 105 0.25 4.03 10.78
N LEU A 106 0.06 2.72 11.01
CA LEU A 106 1.16 1.79 11.28
C LEU A 106 2.13 1.72 10.10
N ILE A 107 1.61 1.54 8.89
CA ILE A 107 2.41 1.46 7.67
C ILE A 107 3.17 2.77 7.45
N ARG A 108 2.51 3.92 7.49
CA ARG A 108 3.16 5.23 7.29
C ARG A 108 4.31 5.47 8.25
N ARG A 109 4.11 5.13 9.54
CA ARG A 109 5.16 5.28 10.55
C ARG A 109 6.39 4.44 10.22
N ASN A 110 6.19 3.20 9.80
CA ASN A 110 7.28 2.29 9.51
C ASN A 110 7.92 2.57 8.15
N MET A 111 7.14 2.98 7.13
CA MET A 111 7.69 3.41 5.83
C MET A 111 8.61 4.63 5.93
N LYS A 112 8.42 5.52 6.91
CA LYS A 112 9.37 6.63 7.15
C LYS A 112 10.78 6.15 7.47
N ARG A 113 10.93 4.97 8.06
CA ARG A 113 12.23 4.39 8.43
C ARG A 113 13.02 3.91 7.22
N VAL A 114 12.33 3.56 6.14
CA VAL A 114 12.94 3.07 4.90
C VAL A 114 13.12 4.16 3.83
N ASN A 115 12.78 5.41 4.15
CA ASN A 115 12.87 6.51 3.18
C ASN A 115 14.29 6.80 2.68
N GLU A 116 15.29 6.50 3.49
CA GLU A 116 16.71 6.72 3.16
C GLU A 116 17.35 5.53 2.44
N LEU A 117 16.62 4.42 2.28
CA LEU A 117 17.09 3.26 1.56
C LEU A 117 17.01 3.48 0.05
N ASP A 118 17.69 2.63 -0.71
CA ASP A 118 17.61 2.62 -2.16
C ASP A 118 16.17 2.45 -2.65
N THR A 119 15.90 2.94 -3.85
CA THR A 119 14.54 2.97 -4.40
C THR A 119 13.94 1.59 -4.49
N GLU A 120 14.71 0.59 -4.94
CA GLU A 120 14.25 -0.80 -5.06
C GLU A 120 13.89 -1.39 -3.70
N ASP A 121 14.68 -1.11 -2.67
CA ASP A 121 14.43 -1.57 -1.30
C ASP A 121 13.19 -0.93 -0.69
N ARG A 122 12.96 0.36 -0.96
CA ARG A 122 11.74 1.06 -0.56
C ARG A 122 10.51 0.50 -1.25
N ASP A 123 10.61 0.26 -2.55
CA ASP A 123 9.52 -0.29 -3.34
C ASP A 123 9.20 -1.71 -2.85
N ARG A 124 10.23 -2.52 -2.57
CA ARG A 124 10.05 -3.85 -2.01
C ARG A 124 9.40 -3.82 -0.61
N ALA A 125 9.79 -2.88 0.24
CA ALA A 125 9.14 -2.68 1.53
C ALA A 125 7.66 -2.28 1.35
N SER A 126 7.37 -1.43 0.37
CA SER A 126 6.00 -1.05 0.02
C SER A 126 5.16 -2.25 -0.44
N ASP A 127 5.73 -3.17 -1.22
CA ASP A 127 5.06 -4.39 -1.66
C ASP A 127 4.63 -5.25 -0.47
N TYR A 128 5.48 -5.44 0.52
CA TYR A 128 5.11 -6.14 1.75
C TYR A 128 3.99 -5.44 2.51
N MET A 129 3.98 -4.10 2.54
CA MET A 129 2.88 -3.35 3.18
C MET A 129 1.56 -3.52 2.44
N ILE A 130 1.61 -3.60 1.11
CA ILE A 130 0.43 -3.88 0.28
C ILE A 130 -0.06 -5.32 0.53
N GLU A 131 0.85 -6.27 0.65
CA GLU A 131 0.49 -7.66 0.98
C GLU A 131 -0.23 -7.74 2.32
N ILE A 132 0.29 -7.09 3.36
CA ILE A 132 -0.37 -6.99 4.68
C ILE A 132 -1.79 -6.42 4.53
N TRP A 133 -1.96 -5.37 3.73
CA TRP A 133 -3.24 -4.75 3.45
C TRP A 133 -4.25 -5.74 2.85
N TYR A 134 -3.82 -6.51 1.86
CA TYR A 134 -4.66 -7.50 1.20
C TYR A 134 -4.94 -8.73 2.06
N ILE A 135 -3.97 -9.22 2.82
CA ILE A 135 -4.18 -10.33 3.78
C ILE A 135 -5.28 -9.95 4.79
N LEU A 136 -5.30 -8.70 5.22
CA LEU A 136 -6.34 -8.19 6.11
C LEU A 136 -7.72 -8.10 5.44
N GLY A 137 -7.78 -8.09 4.11
CA GLY A 137 -9.04 -8.07 3.36
C GLY A 137 -9.55 -6.68 3.06
N PHE A 138 -8.72 -5.64 3.13
CA PHE A 138 -9.11 -4.31 2.69
C PHE A 138 -9.18 -4.25 1.16
N THR A 139 -10.26 -3.68 0.64
CA THR A 139 -10.49 -3.52 -0.81
C THR A 139 -10.37 -2.08 -1.26
N GLY A 140 -10.47 -1.15 -0.33
CA GLY A 140 -10.42 0.28 -0.60
C GLY A 140 -9.00 0.82 -0.77
N ALA A 141 -8.91 2.12 -1.05
CA ALA A 141 -7.64 2.81 -1.27
C ALA A 141 -6.75 2.78 -0.02
N THR A 142 -5.46 2.53 -0.24
CA THR A 142 -4.43 2.53 0.82
C THR A 142 -4.07 3.95 1.29
N GLY A 143 -4.47 4.98 0.55
CA GLY A 143 -3.98 6.33 0.77
C GLY A 143 -2.55 6.50 0.24
N GLN A 144 -1.76 7.35 0.89
CA GLN A 144 -0.46 7.78 0.38
C GLN A 144 0.74 7.00 0.93
N PHE A 145 0.58 5.83 1.51
CA PHE A 145 1.77 5.12 1.99
C PHE A 145 2.58 4.49 0.85
N ALA A 146 2.00 4.38 -0.31
CA ALA A 146 2.66 3.90 -1.50
C ALA A 146 2.46 4.91 -2.64
N TYR A 147 3.24 5.96 -2.67
CA TYR A 147 3.27 7.00 -3.71
C TYR A 147 1.90 7.55 -4.13
N GLY A 148 0.93 7.59 -3.23
CA GLY A 148 -0.34 8.28 -3.42
C GLY A 148 -1.32 7.62 -4.39
N SER A 149 -0.93 6.61 -5.12
CA SER A 149 -1.87 5.83 -5.90
C SER A 149 -2.53 4.76 -5.05
N ALA A 150 -3.82 4.55 -5.26
CA ALA A 150 -4.38 3.26 -4.93
C ALA A 150 -3.64 2.25 -5.81
N PHE A 151 -2.85 1.37 -5.21
CA PHE A 151 -2.31 0.28 -5.98
C PHE A 151 -3.49 -0.50 -6.56
N PRO A 152 -3.54 -0.70 -7.86
CA PRO A 152 -4.49 -1.64 -8.39
C PRO A 152 -4.21 -2.97 -7.69
N LYS A 153 -5.26 -3.60 -7.21
CA LYS A 153 -5.16 -4.97 -6.69
C LYS A 153 -4.37 -5.78 -7.71
N PRO A 154 -3.23 -6.38 -7.35
CA PRO A 154 -2.43 -7.14 -8.31
C PRO A 154 -3.31 -8.17 -9.00
N GLN A 155 -3.09 -8.37 -10.30
CA GLN A 155 -3.89 -9.33 -11.06
C GLN A 155 -3.78 -10.72 -10.40
N GLY A 156 -4.91 -11.30 -10.05
CA GLY A 156 -4.96 -12.58 -9.35
C GLY A 156 -5.12 -12.48 -7.83
N TYR A 157 -5.11 -11.27 -7.26
CA TYR A 157 -5.51 -11.06 -5.88
C TYR A 157 -7.03 -11.01 -5.76
N GLU A 158 -7.61 -12.14 -5.52
CA GLU A 158 -9.03 -12.28 -5.17
C GLU A 158 -9.12 -12.75 -3.74
N GLU A 159 -10.14 -12.31 -3.05
CA GLU A 159 -10.38 -12.81 -1.71
C GLU A 159 -11.30 -14.04 -1.72
N PRO A 160 -11.02 -14.99 -0.84
CA PRO A 160 -9.86 -15.08 0.05
C PRO A 160 -8.56 -15.36 -0.73
N LEU A 161 -7.43 -14.82 -0.26
CA LEU A 161 -6.13 -15.13 -0.85
C LEU A 161 -5.89 -16.64 -0.84
N PRO A 162 -5.37 -17.23 -1.93
CA PRO A 162 -5.12 -18.66 -1.98
C PRO A 162 -4.18 -19.10 -0.87
N ARG A 163 -4.45 -20.27 -0.33
CA ARG A 163 -3.56 -20.88 0.66
C ARG A 163 -2.17 -21.06 0.06
N GLY A 164 -1.14 -20.58 0.75
CA GLY A 164 0.25 -20.69 0.29
C GLY A 164 0.71 -19.56 -0.62
N TRP A 165 -0.11 -18.56 -0.89
CA TRP A 165 0.34 -17.39 -1.63
C TRP A 165 1.29 -16.54 -0.76
N LYS A 166 2.48 -16.21 -1.28
CA LYS A 166 3.57 -15.72 -0.43
C LYS A 166 3.85 -14.22 -0.60
N SER A 167 3.67 -13.66 -1.78
CA SER A 167 4.06 -12.27 -2.05
C SER A 167 3.22 -11.64 -3.16
N PRO A 168 2.97 -10.30 -3.14
CA PRO A 168 2.36 -9.59 -4.26
C PRO A 168 3.19 -9.69 -5.54
N THR A 169 4.46 -9.97 -5.42
CA THR A 169 5.37 -10.15 -6.54
C THR A 169 5.42 -11.60 -7.05
N GLU A 170 4.93 -12.58 -6.29
CA GLU A 170 4.71 -13.92 -6.82
C GLU A 170 3.41 -13.96 -7.64
N PRO A 171 3.48 -14.36 -8.92
CA PRO A 171 2.26 -14.61 -9.67
C PRO A 171 1.49 -15.70 -8.94
N ARG A 172 0.21 -15.42 -8.71
CA ARG A 172 -0.69 -16.43 -8.22
C ARG A 172 -0.51 -17.68 -9.10
N PRO A 173 -0.21 -18.87 -8.54
CA PRO A 173 -0.33 -20.08 -9.32
C PRO A 173 -1.75 -20.10 -9.85
N ILE A 174 -1.89 -19.93 -11.18
CA ILE A 174 -3.17 -20.02 -11.86
C ILE A 174 -3.72 -21.38 -11.44
N GLY A 175 -4.79 -21.34 -10.64
CA GLY A 175 -5.38 -22.55 -10.13
C GLY A 175 -5.59 -23.47 -11.30
N LYS A 176 -4.99 -24.64 -11.24
CA LYS A 176 -5.40 -25.70 -12.15
C LYS A 176 -6.89 -25.91 -11.89
N PRO A 177 -7.70 -25.95 -12.95
CA PRO A 177 -9.12 -26.19 -12.85
C PRO A 177 -9.41 -27.46 -12.07
#